data_245d4b698fe56e6c8cbc399193a81036
#
_entry.id   245d4b698fe56e6c8cbc399193a81036
#
_cell.length_a   1.000
_cell.length_b   1.000
_cell.length_c   1.000
_cell.angle_alpha   90.00
_cell.angle_beta   90.00
_cell.angle_gamma   90.00
#
_symmetry.space_group_name_H-M   'P 1'
#
loop_
_entity.id
_entity.type
_entity.pdbx_description
1 polymer ?
#
loop_
_entity_poly.entity_id
_entity_poly.type
_entity_poly.pdbx_seq_one_letter_code
_entity_poly.pdbx_strand_id
1 'polypeptide(L)'
;MASVELPARGRLERRLDGVVEDNRFTIAVVFPAVGAFTLLASAEALLPGPLNFNAYLLLFGVAVMRLPLVAGVAPLVTRRAAVGLFALCGYTYAIETVGIATGYPYGTFEYGVNLGPMIGGAVPAALPLFFLPLVVNAYLLCLLVLGSLADRTAVRLPVVVTAVVGMDLALDPAAVSLGFWAYDAGGWYYGVPWSNYAGWVLSAAVAVGVLDRALDREKLFARLERCRFMLDDLVSFVVLWGVVNVYFGNWIAALLAALFGYGLWRTDRFDFPGR
;
A
#
# COMPACT_ATOMS: atom_id res chain seq x y z
N MET A 1 31.14 3.66 -30.76
CA MET A 1 30.25 2.86 -29.92
C MET A 1 28.81 3.15 -30.39
N ALA A 2 28.17 2.21 -31.05
CA ALA A 2 26.79 2.39 -31.51
C ALA A 2 25.86 2.42 -30.28
N SER A 3 25.13 3.53 -30.12
CA SER A 3 24.07 3.63 -29.10
C SER A 3 22.97 2.65 -29.46
N VAL A 4 22.85 1.57 -28.71
CA VAL A 4 21.72 0.64 -28.82
C VAL A 4 20.45 1.42 -28.46
N GLU A 5 19.63 1.76 -29.46
CA GLU A 5 18.32 2.35 -29.20
C GLU A 5 17.45 1.34 -28.47
N LEU A 6 17.16 1.64 -27.22
CA LEU A 6 16.24 0.82 -26.45
C LEU A 6 14.79 0.96 -26.93
N PRO A 7 13.99 -0.09 -26.85
CA PRO A 7 12.56 -0.03 -27.11
C PRO A 7 11.90 1.12 -26.34
N ALA A 8 10.82 1.69 -26.85
CA ALA A 8 10.12 2.84 -26.24
C ALA A 8 9.78 2.61 -24.77
N ARG A 9 9.38 1.37 -24.41
CA ARG A 9 9.12 0.94 -23.03
C ARG A 9 10.35 1.13 -22.13
N GLY A 10 11.53 0.66 -22.54
CA GLY A 10 12.75 0.76 -21.74
C GLY A 10 13.27 2.20 -21.58
N ARG A 11 12.91 3.12 -22.49
CA ARG A 11 13.18 4.56 -22.31
C ARG A 11 12.28 5.19 -21.26
N LEU A 12 10.99 4.81 -21.27
CA LEU A 12 10.02 5.28 -20.28
C LEU A 12 10.35 4.79 -18.87
N GLU A 13 10.65 3.50 -18.74
CA GLU A 13 11.05 2.88 -17.46
C GLU A 13 12.26 3.60 -16.85
N ARG A 14 13.31 3.85 -17.64
CA ARG A 14 14.49 4.59 -17.14
C ARG A 14 14.20 6.04 -16.77
N ARG A 15 13.31 6.72 -17.51
CA ARG A 15 12.91 8.09 -17.13
C ARG A 15 12.16 8.07 -15.79
N LEU A 16 11.28 7.11 -15.61
CA LEU A 16 10.53 6.95 -14.36
C LEU A 16 11.47 6.60 -13.20
N ASP A 17 12.41 5.67 -13.41
CA ASP A 17 13.46 5.34 -12.44
C ASP A 17 14.25 6.59 -12.03
N GLY A 18 14.70 7.40 -13.01
CA GLY A 18 15.45 8.63 -12.73
C GLY A 18 14.63 9.66 -11.94
N VAL A 19 13.38 9.90 -12.34
CA VAL A 19 12.51 10.84 -11.61
C VAL A 19 12.30 10.40 -10.17
N VAL A 20 12.09 9.10 -9.93
CA VAL A 20 11.91 8.57 -8.58
C VAL A 20 13.21 8.65 -7.78
N GLU A 21 14.34 8.20 -8.37
CA GLU A 21 15.65 8.22 -7.71
C GLU A 21 16.07 9.62 -7.26
N ASP A 22 15.89 10.62 -8.13
CA ASP A 22 16.23 12.02 -7.85
C ASP A 22 15.34 12.66 -6.78
N ASN A 23 14.14 12.10 -6.54
CA ASN A 23 13.14 12.67 -5.65
C ASN A 23 12.74 11.73 -4.49
N ARG A 24 13.51 10.68 -4.21
CA ARG A 24 13.20 9.66 -3.21
C ARG A 24 12.75 10.21 -1.86
N PHE A 25 13.54 11.10 -1.27
CA PHE A 25 13.23 11.68 0.04
C PHE A 25 11.93 12.49 0.00
N THR A 26 11.72 13.28 -1.05
CA THR A 26 10.51 14.07 -1.21
C THR A 26 9.28 13.17 -1.32
N ILE A 27 9.34 12.13 -2.15
CA ILE A 27 8.22 11.20 -2.37
C ILE A 27 7.93 10.35 -1.13
N ALA A 28 8.98 9.81 -0.50
CA ALA A 28 8.83 8.82 0.55
C ALA A 28 8.65 9.41 1.96
N VAL A 29 9.09 10.65 2.19
CA VAL A 29 9.05 11.27 3.51
C VAL A 29 8.25 12.57 3.51
N VAL A 30 8.59 13.53 2.62
CA VAL A 30 7.94 14.84 2.64
C VAL A 30 6.47 14.74 2.23
N PHE A 31 6.15 14.06 1.14
CA PHE A 31 4.76 13.89 0.69
C PHE A 31 3.87 13.21 1.73
N PRO A 32 4.22 12.05 2.32
CA PRO A 32 3.39 11.42 3.34
C PRO A 32 3.34 12.23 4.64
N ALA A 33 4.38 12.97 5.02
CA ALA A 33 4.33 13.87 6.16
C ALA A 33 3.35 15.04 5.94
N VAL A 34 3.40 15.68 4.77
CA VAL A 34 2.43 16.71 4.37
C VAL A 34 1.03 16.09 4.27
N GLY A 35 0.91 14.88 3.72
CA GLY A 35 -0.35 14.13 3.66
C GLY A 35 -0.94 13.88 5.05
N ALA A 36 -0.15 13.38 6.00
CA ALA A 36 -0.58 13.18 7.38
C ALA A 36 -1.07 14.49 8.01
N PHE A 37 -0.29 15.56 7.89
CA PHE A 37 -0.67 16.88 8.40
C PHE A 37 -1.98 17.37 7.78
N THR A 38 -2.14 17.25 6.47
CA THR A 38 -3.35 17.67 5.75
C THR A 38 -4.58 16.85 6.17
N LEU A 39 -4.41 15.53 6.36
CA LEU A 39 -5.48 14.65 6.84
C LEU A 39 -5.90 15.02 8.28
N LEU A 40 -4.95 15.23 9.15
CA LEU A 40 -5.22 15.65 10.54
C LEU A 40 -5.90 17.03 10.59
N ALA A 41 -5.40 17.98 9.80
CA ALA A 41 -6.02 19.30 9.69
C ALA A 41 -7.45 19.22 9.12
N SER A 42 -7.73 18.27 8.22
CA SER A 42 -9.08 18.00 7.72
C SER A 42 -9.97 17.40 8.81
N ALA A 43 -9.47 16.43 9.58
CA ALA A 43 -10.23 15.80 10.66
C ALA A 43 -10.60 16.80 11.78
N GLU A 44 -9.71 17.75 12.04
CA GLU A 44 -9.94 18.84 13.01
C GLU A 44 -10.72 20.03 12.41
N ALA A 45 -11.25 19.90 11.18
CA ALA A 45 -11.97 20.97 10.48
C ALA A 45 -11.21 22.30 10.37
N LEU A 46 -9.87 22.24 10.32
CA LEU A 46 -9.00 23.42 10.21
C LEU A 46 -8.83 23.90 8.77
N LEU A 47 -9.16 23.04 7.78
CA LEU A 47 -9.06 23.40 6.38
C LEU A 47 -10.37 23.98 5.83
N PRO A 48 -10.30 24.97 4.92
CA PRO A 48 -11.49 25.47 4.25
C PRO A 48 -12.14 24.38 3.39
N GLY A 49 -13.47 24.44 3.23
CA GLY A 49 -14.29 23.41 2.61
C GLY A 49 -13.74 22.79 1.30
N PRO A 50 -13.22 23.59 0.34
CA PRO A 50 -12.65 23.01 -0.90
C PRO A 50 -11.40 22.16 -0.71
N LEU A 51 -10.68 22.32 0.40
CA LEU A 51 -9.47 21.55 0.72
C LEU A 51 -9.72 20.42 1.72
N ASN A 52 -10.83 20.51 2.48
CA ASN A 52 -11.17 19.54 3.51
C ASN A 52 -11.53 18.19 2.88
N PHE A 53 -10.75 17.15 3.17
CA PHE A 53 -10.88 15.81 2.57
C PHE A 53 -11.12 15.84 1.06
N ASN A 54 -10.40 16.71 0.34
CA ASN A 54 -10.55 16.83 -1.09
C ASN A 54 -10.11 15.54 -1.80
N ALA A 55 -11.04 14.85 -2.46
CA ALA A 55 -10.81 13.56 -3.10
C ALA A 55 -9.67 13.60 -4.13
N TYR A 56 -9.56 14.66 -4.92
CA TYR A 56 -8.52 14.77 -5.95
C TYR A 56 -7.13 15.01 -5.35
N LEU A 57 -7.04 15.80 -4.27
CA LEU A 57 -5.79 15.97 -3.54
C LEU A 57 -5.36 14.68 -2.85
N LEU A 58 -6.30 13.94 -2.26
CA LEU A 58 -6.04 12.62 -1.68
C LEU A 58 -5.51 11.65 -2.74
N LEU A 59 -6.19 11.52 -3.88
CA LEU A 59 -5.79 10.63 -4.96
C LEU A 59 -4.45 11.04 -5.59
N PHE A 60 -4.20 12.33 -5.75
CA PHE A 60 -2.92 12.83 -6.23
C PHE A 60 -1.78 12.47 -5.27
N GLY A 61 -1.96 12.72 -3.97
CA GLY A 61 -0.98 12.37 -2.93
C GLY A 61 -0.69 10.87 -2.92
N VAL A 62 -1.74 10.04 -2.96
CA VAL A 62 -1.60 8.58 -3.06
C VAL A 62 -0.85 8.19 -4.33
N ALA A 63 -1.21 8.72 -5.50
CA ALA A 63 -0.55 8.39 -6.76
C ALA A 63 0.96 8.72 -6.73
N VAL A 64 1.34 9.88 -6.16
CA VAL A 64 2.75 10.26 -6.00
C VAL A 64 3.48 9.27 -5.08
N MET A 65 2.92 8.93 -3.93
CA MET A 65 3.53 7.97 -3.00
C MET A 65 3.70 6.56 -3.60
N ARG A 66 2.86 6.17 -4.58
CA ARG A 66 2.96 4.87 -5.29
C ARG A 66 4.01 4.85 -6.40
N LEU A 67 4.55 6.00 -6.84
CA LEU A 67 5.53 6.05 -7.93
C LEU A 67 6.75 5.14 -7.71
N PRO A 68 7.38 5.06 -6.53
CA PRO A 68 8.51 4.18 -6.29
C PRO A 68 8.17 2.70 -6.52
N LEU A 69 7.03 2.24 -5.99
CA LEU A 69 6.57 0.88 -6.16
C LEU A 69 6.27 0.56 -7.62
N VAL A 70 5.56 1.47 -8.31
CA VAL A 70 5.22 1.33 -9.73
C VAL A 70 6.48 1.30 -10.59
N ALA A 71 7.42 2.24 -10.40
CA ALA A 71 8.69 2.27 -11.12
C ALA A 71 9.51 1.00 -10.86
N GLY A 72 9.60 0.57 -9.61
CA GLY A 72 10.33 -0.63 -9.22
C GLY A 72 9.79 -1.91 -9.87
N VAL A 73 8.47 -2.06 -9.92
CA VAL A 73 7.79 -3.26 -10.43
C VAL A 73 7.60 -3.24 -11.94
N ALA A 74 7.45 -2.08 -12.57
CA ALA A 74 7.13 -1.95 -14.01
C ALA A 74 8.04 -2.78 -14.94
N PRO A 75 9.38 -2.83 -14.76
CA PRO A 75 10.25 -3.64 -15.61
C PRO A 75 9.98 -5.16 -15.53
N LEU A 76 9.35 -5.61 -14.45
CA LEU A 76 9.06 -7.02 -14.17
C LEU A 76 7.69 -7.45 -14.69
N VAL A 77 6.86 -6.51 -15.17
CA VAL A 77 5.51 -6.79 -15.64
C VAL A 77 5.58 -7.48 -17.01
N THR A 78 5.59 -8.80 -16.97
CA THR A 78 5.37 -9.69 -18.13
C THR A 78 3.87 -9.79 -18.43
N ARG A 79 3.49 -10.42 -19.56
CA ARG A 79 2.08 -10.71 -19.85
C ARG A 79 1.40 -11.48 -18.71
N ARG A 80 2.10 -12.47 -18.13
CA ARG A 80 1.60 -13.25 -16.99
C ARG A 80 1.38 -12.38 -15.75
N ALA A 81 2.36 -11.51 -15.43
CA ALA A 81 2.24 -10.57 -14.33
C ALA A 81 1.10 -9.57 -14.55
N ALA A 82 0.96 -9.03 -15.76
CA ALA A 82 -0.14 -8.13 -16.12
C ALA A 82 -1.52 -8.79 -15.93
N VAL A 83 -1.69 -10.04 -16.38
CA VAL A 83 -2.94 -10.79 -16.17
C VAL A 83 -3.21 -11.00 -14.68
N GLY A 84 -2.19 -11.36 -13.88
CA GLY A 84 -2.34 -11.51 -12.44
C GLY A 84 -2.74 -10.20 -11.73
N LEU A 85 -2.08 -9.10 -12.05
CA LEU A 85 -2.41 -7.77 -11.50
C LEU A 85 -3.82 -7.33 -11.91
N PHE A 86 -4.20 -7.57 -13.16
CA PHE A 86 -5.56 -7.25 -13.64
C PHE A 86 -6.63 -8.10 -12.95
N ALA A 87 -6.35 -9.39 -12.74
CA ALA A 87 -7.22 -10.29 -11.99
C ALA A 87 -7.38 -9.82 -10.53
N LEU A 88 -6.30 -9.33 -9.90
CA LEU A 88 -6.36 -8.75 -8.55
C LEU A 88 -7.16 -7.44 -8.52
N CYS A 89 -7.05 -6.57 -9.52
CA CYS A 89 -7.93 -5.39 -9.61
C CYS A 89 -9.39 -5.81 -9.70
N GLY A 90 -9.72 -6.80 -10.53
CA GLY A 90 -11.07 -7.34 -10.62
C GLY A 90 -11.55 -7.97 -9.30
N TYR A 91 -10.67 -8.73 -8.64
CA TYR A 91 -10.95 -9.31 -7.32
C TYR A 91 -11.25 -8.22 -6.29
N THR A 92 -10.44 -7.15 -6.24
CA THR A 92 -10.62 -6.05 -5.29
C THR A 92 -12.00 -5.43 -5.43
N TYR A 93 -12.44 -5.13 -6.65
CA TYR A 93 -13.79 -4.60 -6.88
C TYR A 93 -14.89 -5.60 -6.54
N ALA A 94 -14.70 -6.88 -6.90
CA ALA A 94 -15.70 -7.91 -6.64
C ALA A 94 -15.91 -8.15 -5.15
N ILE A 95 -14.82 -8.32 -4.38
CA ILE A 95 -14.91 -8.60 -2.95
C ILE A 95 -15.45 -7.40 -2.16
N GLU A 96 -15.09 -6.18 -2.56
CA GLU A 96 -15.62 -4.95 -1.98
C GLU A 96 -17.11 -4.79 -2.26
N THR A 97 -17.54 -5.03 -3.50
CA THR A 97 -18.96 -5.01 -3.86
C THR A 97 -19.76 -6.01 -3.03
N VAL A 98 -19.24 -7.23 -2.84
CA VAL A 98 -19.84 -8.23 -1.97
C VAL A 98 -19.87 -7.75 -0.52
N GLY A 99 -18.77 -7.16 -0.04
CA GLY A 99 -18.64 -6.60 1.31
C GLY A 99 -19.71 -5.56 1.60
N ILE A 100 -19.86 -4.57 0.72
CA ILE A 100 -20.84 -3.50 0.86
C ILE A 100 -22.28 -4.05 0.80
N ALA A 101 -22.54 -5.00 -0.10
CA ALA A 101 -23.88 -5.55 -0.29
C ALA A 101 -24.32 -6.51 0.82
N THR A 102 -23.39 -7.21 1.48
CA THR A 102 -23.72 -8.33 2.39
C THR A 102 -23.07 -8.21 3.78
N GLY A 103 -22.15 -7.30 3.96
CA GLY A 103 -21.27 -7.25 5.15
C GLY A 103 -20.19 -8.34 5.20
N TYR A 104 -20.17 -9.30 4.26
CA TYR A 104 -19.17 -10.35 4.21
C TYR A 104 -18.09 -10.07 3.16
N PRO A 105 -16.80 -10.23 3.47
CA PRO A 105 -16.23 -10.79 4.70
C PRO A 105 -15.84 -9.76 5.76
N TYR A 106 -15.91 -8.44 5.47
CA TYR A 106 -15.28 -7.40 6.28
C TYR A 106 -16.13 -6.86 7.45
N GLY A 107 -17.42 -7.16 7.46
CA GLY A 107 -18.44 -6.49 8.29
C GLY A 107 -19.15 -5.38 7.50
N THR A 108 -20.28 -4.92 8.02
CA THR A 108 -21.02 -3.79 7.45
C THR A 108 -20.30 -2.48 7.79
N PHE A 109 -20.05 -1.67 6.78
CA PHE A 109 -19.38 -0.37 6.93
C PHE A 109 -19.86 0.61 5.87
N GLU A 110 -19.64 1.89 6.13
CA GLU A 110 -19.94 2.98 5.21
C GLU A 110 -18.70 3.87 5.03
N TYR A 111 -18.50 4.41 3.82
CA TYR A 111 -17.50 5.42 3.55
C TYR A 111 -17.96 6.78 4.08
N GLY A 112 -17.18 7.37 4.99
CA GLY A 112 -17.49 8.67 5.61
C GLY A 112 -16.97 9.86 4.82
N VAL A 113 -15.95 9.66 3.95
CA VAL A 113 -15.35 10.71 3.10
C VAL A 113 -15.45 10.35 1.63
N ASN A 114 -15.45 11.39 0.80
CA ASN A 114 -15.42 11.21 -0.65
C ASN A 114 -14.02 10.74 -1.10
N LEU A 115 -13.92 9.49 -1.58
CA LEU A 115 -12.69 8.87 -2.09
C LEU A 115 -12.57 8.99 -3.63
N GLY A 116 -13.29 9.91 -4.25
CA GLY A 116 -13.27 10.16 -5.69
C GLY A 116 -14.39 9.44 -6.45
N PRO A 117 -14.19 9.16 -7.74
CA PRO A 117 -15.19 8.46 -8.55
C PRO A 117 -15.54 7.09 -7.98
N MET A 118 -16.85 6.76 -7.99
CA MET A 118 -17.38 5.49 -7.47
C MET A 118 -17.87 4.60 -8.62
N ILE A 119 -17.54 3.32 -8.56
CA ILE A 119 -18.07 2.29 -9.47
C ILE A 119 -19.41 1.80 -8.90
N GLY A 120 -20.45 1.80 -9.72
CA GLY A 120 -21.79 1.42 -9.28
C GLY A 120 -22.36 2.30 -8.15
N GLY A 121 -21.76 3.48 -7.90
CA GLY A 121 -22.15 4.38 -6.82
C GLY A 121 -21.71 3.94 -5.43
N ALA A 122 -21.01 2.82 -5.28
CA ALA A 122 -20.69 2.21 -3.98
C ALA A 122 -19.19 1.99 -3.74
N VAL A 123 -18.42 1.58 -4.77
CA VAL A 123 -17.02 1.17 -4.62
C VAL A 123 -16.09 2.24 -5.20
N PRO A 124 -15.09 2.75 -4.45
CA PRO A 124 -14.13 3.72 -4.98
C PRO A 124 -13.35 3.16 -6.18
N ALA A 125 -13.34 3.90 -7.30
CA ALA A 125 -12.58 3.50 -8.49
C ALA A 125 -11.07 3.39 -8.23
N ALA A 126 -10.58 4.10 -7.23
CA ALA A 126 -9.18 4.06 -6.81
C ALA A 126 -8.83 2.90 -5.86
N LEU A 127 -9.78 2.02 -5.52
CA LEU A 127 -9.57 0.94 -4.55
C LEU A 127 -8.32 0.08 -4.81
N PRO A 128 -7.96 -0.30 -6.05
CA PRO A 128 -6.72 -1.02 -6.31
C PRO A 128 -5.44 -0.24 -5.95
N LEU A 129 -5.46 1.09 -5.97
CA LEU A 129 -4.33 1.93 -5.55
C LEU A 129 -4.10 1.90 -4.03
N PHE A 130 -5.10 1.48 -3.26
CA PHE A 130 -4.98 1.26 -1.82
C PHE A 130 -4.63 -0.20 -1.53
N PHE A 131 -5.31 -1.15 -2.15
CA PHE A 131 -5.18 -2.58 -1.89
C PHE A 131 -3.85 -3.18 -2.39
N LEU A 132 -3.52 -3.00 -3.69
CA LEU A 132 -2.35 -3.66 -4.28
C LEU A 132 -1.02 -3.27 -3.60
N PRO A 133 -0.78 -2.01 -3.25
CA PRO A 133 0.45 -1.65 -2.56
C PRO A 133 0.64 -2.30 -1.20
N LEU A 134 -0.43 -2.53 -0.43
CA LEU A 134 -0.33 -3.25 0.85
C LEU A 134 0.25 -4.65 0.62
N VAL A 135 -0.30 -5.37 -0.35
CA VAL A 135 0.13 -6.75 -0.65
C VAL A 135 1.54 -6.78 -1.25
N VAL A 136 1.84 -5.90 -2.21
CA VAL A 136 3.14 -5.89 -2.88
C VAL A 136 4.25 -5.45 -1.93
N ASN A 137 4.06 -4.40 -1.15
CA ASN A 137 5.04 -3.95 -0.16
C ASN A 137 5.32 -5.01 0.91
N ALA A 138 4.27 -5.66 1.44
CA ALA A 138 4.45 -6.77 2.38
C ALA A 138 5.25 -7.91 1.75
N TYR A 139 4.92 -8.27 0.50
CA TYR A 139 5.65 -9.31 -0.23
C TYR A 139 7.12 -8.96 -0.41
N LEU A 140 7.43 -7.75 -0.88
CA LEU A 140 8.80 -7.29 -1.10
C LEU A 140 9.63 -7.23 0.19
N LEU A 141 9.06 -6.67 1.25
CA LEU A 141 9.74 -6.61 2.55
C LEU A 141 10.03 -8.03 3.09
N CYS A 142 9.03 -8.92 3.03
CA CYS A 142 9.19 -10.30 3.48
C CYS A 142 10.27 -11.07 2.69
N LEU A 143 10.41 -10.81 1.38
CA LEU A 143 11.52 -11.42 0.61
C LEU A 143 12.88 -11.03 1.18
N LEU A 144 13.08 -9.77 1.54
CA LEU A 144 14.36 -9.29 2.10
C LEU A 144 14.57 -9.82 3.53
N VAL A 145 13.54 -9.77 4.37
CA VAL A 145 13.64 -10.18 5.78
C VAL A 145 13.86 -11.69 5.91
N LEU A 146 13.20 -12.49 5.08
CA LEU A 146 13.34 -13.95 5.10
C LEU A 146 14.63 -14.44 4.45
N GLY A 147 15.24 -13.70 3.52
CA GLY A 147 16.42 -14.12 2.79
C GLY A 147 16.20 -15.52 2.14
N SER A 148 17.07 -16.47 2.40
CA SER A 148 16.96 -17.84 1.87
C SER A 148 15.71 -18.61 2.31
N LEU A 149 15.10 -18.25 3.45
CA LEU A 149 13.84 -18.86 3.87
C LEU A 149 12.67 -18.50 2.94
N ALA A 150 12.78 -17.40 2.19
CA ALA A 150 11.79 -17.02 1.17
C ALA A 150 11.67 -18.05 0.04
N ASP A 151 12.65 -18.93 -0.15
CA ASP A 151 12.57 -20.02 -1.13
C ASP A 151 11.53 -21.08 -0.77
N ARG A 152 11.25 -21.23 0.53
CA ARG A 152 10.26 -22.18 1.02
C ARG A 152 8.86 -21.56 0.95
N THR A 153 8.05 -22.00 0.00
CA THR A 153 6.67 -21.51 -0.16
C THR A 153 5.83 -21.63 1.10
N ALA A 154 6.01 -22.74 1.85
CA ALA A 154 5.31 -22.98 3.13
C ALA A 154 5.70 -21.99 4.24
N VAL A 155 6.82 -21.29 4.12
CA VAL A 155 7.22 -20.20 5.03
C VAL A 155 6.81 -18.85 4.46
N ARG A 156 7.15 -18.61 3.20
CA ARG A 156 6.93 -17.33 2.53
C ARG A 156 5.46 -16.91 2.53
N LEU A 157 4.55 -17.77 2.05
CA LEU A 157 3.15 -17.37 1.89
C LEU A 157 2.48 -17.01 3.22
N PRO A 158 2.54 -17.82 4.30
CA PRO A 158 1.96 -17.43 5.57
C PRO A 158 2.58 -16.15 6.16
N VAL A 159 3.90 -15.98 6.06
CA VAL A 159 4.58 -14.78 6.56
C VAL A 159 4.12 -13.53 5.81
N VAL A 160 4.01 -13.60 4.47
CA VAL A 160 3.51 -12.46 3.69
C VAL A 160 2.04 -12.17 4.00
N VAL A 161 1.18 -13.19 4.11
CA VAL A 161 -0.23 -12.99 4.52
C VAL A 161 -0.30 -12.31 5.89
N THR A 162 0.49 -12.76 6.87
CA THR A 162 0.56 -12.14 8.19
C THR A 162 1.03 -10.69 8.11
N ALA A 163 2.03 -10.39 7.26
CA ALA A 163 2.50 -9.02 7.06
C ALA A 163 1.43 -8.13 6.41
N VAL A 164 0.67 -8.63 5.43
CA VAL A 164 -0.46 -7.87 4.83
C VAL A 164 -1.50 -7.54 5.89
N VAL A 165 -1.91 -8.52 6.70
CA VAL A 165 -2.86 -8.29 7.81
C VAL A 165 -2.26 -7.31 8.84
N GLY A 166 -0.95 -7.39 9.11
CA GLY A 166 -0.26 -6.44 9.97
C GLY A 166 -0.26 -5.01 9.42
N MET A 167 -0.15 -4.83 8.10
CA MET A 167 -0.31 -3.50 7.48
C MET A 167 -1.74 -2.99 7.61
N ASP A 168 -2.73 -3.84 7.42
CA ASP A 168 -4.13 -3.48 7.62
C ASP A 168 -4.43 -3.11 9.08
N LEU A 169 -3.92 -3.88 10.04
CA LEU A 169 -3.97 -3.56 11.47
C LEU A 169 -3.32 -2.20 11.82
N ALA A 170 -2.37 -1.73 11.02
CA ALA A 170 -1.79 -0.39 11.18
C ALA A 170 -2.57 0.70 10.44
N LEU A 171 -3.24 0.37 9.32
CA LEU A 171 -3.95 1.31 8.47
C LEU A 171 -5.36 1.60 8.99
N ASP A 172 -6.16 0.56 9.22
CA ASP A 172 -7.59 0.67 9.52
C ASP A 172 -7.90 1.53 10.75
N PRO A 173 -7.21 1.39 11.89
CA PRO A 173 -7.45 2.27 13.05
C PRO A 173 -7.29 3.75 12.72
N ALA A 174 -6.26 4.10 11.94
CA ALA A 174 -6.02 5.47 11.51
C ALA A 174 -7.12 5.96 10.56
N ALA A 175 -7.54 5.13 9.61
CA ALA A 175 -8.56 5.46 8.63
C ALA A 175 -9.95 5.63 9.29
N VAL A 176 -10.30 4.77 10.26
CA VAL A 176 -11.52 4.91 11.08
C VAL A 176 -11.46 6.18 11.92
N SER A 177 -10.31 6.48 12.55
CA SER A 177 -10.13 7.71 13.35
C SER A 177 -10.24 8.98 12.49
N LEU A 178 -9.83 8.94 11.23
CA LEU A 178 -9.98 10.03 10.25
C LEU A 178 -11.41 10.11 9.66
N GLY A 179 -12.27 9.13 9.93
CA GLY A 179 -13.62 9.05 9.36
C GLY A 179 -13.67 8.62 7.89
N PHE A 180 -12.62 7.94 7.37
CA PHE A 180 -12.64 7.43 6.00
C PHE A 180 -13.72 6.39 5.80
N TRP A 181 -13.92 5.54 6.80
CA TRP A 181 -15.04 4.63 6.92
C TRP A 181 -15.39 4.38 8.38
N ALA A 182 -16.61 3.93 8.62
CA ALA A 182 -17.09 3.54 9.92
C ALA A 182 -17.80 2.18 9.82
N TYR A 183 -17.59 1.33 10.81
CA TYR A 183 -18.26 0.04 10.91
C TYR A 183 -19.53 0.16 11.77
N ASP A 184 -20.67 -0.35 11.30
CA ASP A 184 -21.96 -0.23 11.98
C ASP A 184 -21.94 -0.82 13.40
N ALA A 185 -21.32 -2.00 13.54
CA ALA A 185 -21.18 -2.66 14.83
C ALA A 185 -20.04 -2.11 15.69
N GLY A 186 -19.23 -1.18 15.15
CA GLY A 186 -17.95 -0.81 15.75
C GLY A 186 -17.00 -2.00 15.87
N GLY A 187 -15.99 -1.88 16.72
CA GLY A 187 -15.02 -2.96 16.98
C GLY A 187 -14.16 -2.68 18.18
N TRP A 188 -13.66 -3.74 18.82
CA TRP A 188 -12.82 -3.64 20.01
C TRP A 188 -11.40 -3.11 19.70
N TYR A 189 -10.95 -3.24 18.45
CA TYR A 189 -9.64 -2.75 18.04
C TYR A 189 -9.80 -1.41 17.31
N TYR A 190 -9.82 -0.32 18.09
CA TYR A 190 -9.96 1.06 17.59
C TYR A 190 -11.14 1.26 16.62
N GLY A 191 -12.28 0.65 16.94
CA GLY A 191 -13.50 0.75 16.12
C GLY A 191 -13.59 -0.25 14.97
N VAL A 192 -12.57 -1.08 14.75
CA VAL A 192 -12.51 -2.08 13.66
C VAL A 192 -12.94 -3.47 14.18
N PRO A 193 -13.91 -4.14 13.52
CA PRO A 193 -14.40 -5.44 13.94
C PRO A 193 -13.48 -6.60 13.52
N TRP A 194 -13.55 -7.73 14.23
CA TRP A 194 -12.83 -8.94 13.87
C TRP A 194 -13.11 -9.46 12.46
N SER A 195 -14.34 -9.29 11.98
CA SER A 195 -14.74 -9.70 10.63
C SER A 195 -13.87 -9.06 9.56
N ASN A 196 -13.47 -7.78 9.75
CA ASN A 196 -12.56 -7.11 8.82
C ASN A 196 -11.24 -7.85 8.69
N TYR A 197 -10.60 -8.20 9.80
CA TYR A 197 -9.32 -8.92 9.78
C TYR A 197 -9.44 -10.34 9.25
N ALA A 198 -10.55 -11.04 9.51
CA ALA A 198 -10.83 -12.32 8.88
C ALA A 198 -10.99 -12.18 7.36
N GLY A 199 -11.66 -11.12 6.90
CA GLY A 199 -11.76 -10.75 5.48
C GLY A 199 -10.39 -10.46 4.87
N TRP A 200 -9.52 -9.75 5.60
CA TRP A 200 -8.17 -9.47 5.16
C TRP A 200 -7.27 -10.70 5.09
N VAL A 201 -7.43 -11.67 5.99
CA VAL A 201 -6.74 -12.97 5.87
C VAL A 201 -7.14 -13.67 4.57
N LEU A 202 -8.44 -13.68 4.23
CA LEU A 202 -8.93 -14.25 2.97
C LEU A 202 -8.37 -13.50 1.76
N SER A 203 -8.49 -12.18 1.74
CA SER A 203 -8.06 -11.34 0.61
C SER A 203 -6.54 -11.34 0.44
N ALA A 204 -5.79 -11.32 1.54
CA ALA A 204 -4.35 -11.46 1.51
C ALA A 204 -3.92 -12.83 0.98
N ALA A 205 -4.57 -13.92 1.40
CA ALA A 205 -4.24 -15.27 0.90
C ALA A 205 -4.47 -15.38 -0.63
N VAL A 206 -5.57 -14.83 -1.14
CA VAL A 206 -5.85 -14.77 -2.57
C VAL A 206 -4.80 -13.92 -3.28
N ALA A 207 -4.57 -12.69 -2.82
CA ALA A 207 -3.68 -11.75 -3.48
C ALA A 207 -2.22 -12.22 -3.47
N VAL A 208 -1.72 -12.70 -2.33
CA VAL A 208 -0.36 -13.25 -2.20
C VAL A 208 -0.21 -14.49 -3.09
N GLY A 209 -1.21 -15.38 -3.12
CA GLY A 209 -1.19 -16.56 -3.98
C GLY A 209 -1.17 -16.23 -5.47
N VAL A 210 -1.86 -15.17 -5.90
CA VAL A 210 -1.84 -14.69 -7.29
C VAL A 210 -0.50 -14.04 -7.61
N LEU A 211 0.00 -13.13 -6.76
CA LEU A 211 1.30 -12.47 -6.97
C LEU A 211 2.46 -13.45 -7.02
N ASP A 212 2.50 -14.43 -6.12
CA ASP A 212 3.54 -15.45 -6.06
C ASP A 212 3.61 -16.29 -7.33
N ARG A 213 2.47 -16.49 -7.99
CA ARG A 213 2.41 -17.17 -9.29
C ARG A 213 2.65 -16.24 -10.47
N ALA A 214 2.25 -15.00 -10.38
CA ALA A 214 2.28 -14.04 -11.48
C ALA A 214 3.68 -13.46 -11.71
N LEU A 215 4.42 -13.18 -10.64
CA LEU A 215 5.74 -12.59 -10.67
C LEU A 215 6.84 -13.65 -10.68
N ASP A 216 7.92 -13.36 -11.41
CA ASP A 216 9.14 -14.16 -11.37
C ASP A 216 9.95 -13.74 -10.14
N ARG A 217 9.98 -14.60 -9.13
CA ARG A 217 10.59 -14.29 -7.83
C ARG A 217 12.07 -13.97 -7.93
N GLU A 218 12.84 -14.70 -8.75
CA GLU A 218 14.29 -14.46 -8.89
C GLU A 218 14.56 -13.09 -9.49
N LYS A 219 13.81 -12.72 -10.53
CA LYS A 219 13.91 -11.40 -11.14
C LYS A 219 13.45 -10.30 -10.21
N LEU A 220 12.39 -10.58 -9.44
CA LEU A 220 11.87 -9.65 -8.43
C LEU A 220 12.91 -9.38 -7.35
N PHE A 221 13.53 -10.43 -6.80
CA PHE A 221 14.58 -10.30 -5.79
C PHE A 221 15.79 -9.56 -6.33
N ALA A 222 16.29 -9.95 -7.54
CA ALA A 222 17.40 -9.28 -8.19
C ALA A 222 17.11 -7.80 -8.53
N ARG A 223 15.87 -7.45 -8.85
CA ARG A 223 15.46 -6.05 -9.03
C ARG A 223 15.42 -5.33 -7.69
N LEU A 224 14.84 -5.95 -6.67
CA LEU A 224 14.73 -5.41 -5.32
C LEU A 224 16.12 -5.09 -4.74
N GLU A 225 17.11 -5.96 -4.92
CA GLU A 225 18.49 -5.69 -4.47
C GLU A 225 19.11 -4.46 -5.14
N ARG A 226 18.87 -4.28 -6.45
CA ARG A 226 19.45 -3.19 -7.25
C ARG A 226 18.68 -1.88 -7.19
N CYS A 227 17.34 -1.95 -6.97
CA CYS A 227 16.44 -0.81 -6.97
C CYS A 227 16.15 -0.40 -5.52
N ARG A 228 16.90 0.54 -4.99
CA ARG A 228 16.80 0.97 -3.59
C ARG A 228 15.48 1.61 -3.25
N PHE A 229 14.88 2.37 -4.18
CA PHE A 229 13.61 3.06 -3.98
C PHE A 229 12.38 2.16 -4.04
N MET A 230 12.50 0.89 -4.40
CA MET A 230 11.35 0.01 -4.63
C MET A 230 10.46 -0.20 -3.41
N LEU A 231 10.97 0.03 -2.19
CA LEU A 231 10.23 0.01 -0.93
C LEU A 231 9.96 1.41 -0.35
N ASP A 232 10.25 2.49 -1.08
CA ASP A 232 10.00 3.85 -0.60
C ASP A 232 8.50 4.12 -0.43
N ASP A 233 7.63 3.41 -1.14
CA ASP A 233 6.19 3.41 -0.91
C ASP A 233 5.82 2.86 0.48
N LEU A 234 6.53 1.84 0.97
CA LEU A 234 6.36 1.34 2.33
C LEU A 234 6.90 2.34 3.37
N VAL A 235 7.96 3.09 3.05
CA VAL A 235 8.40 4.22 3.89
C VAL A 235 7.28 5.25 4.01
N SER A 236 6.64 5.61 2.88
CA SER A 236 5.49 6.52 2.86
C SER A 236 4.35 6.00 3.74
N PHE A 237 4.05 4.70 3.67
CA PHE A 237 3.05 4.05 4.52
C PHE A 237 3.38 4.21 6.01
N VAL A 238 4.61 3.92 6.42
CA VAL A 238 5.07 4.02 7.82
C VAL A 238 4.96 5.46 8.33
N VAL A 239 5.39 6.43 7.53
CA VAL A 239 5.33 7.86 7.90
C VAL A 239 3.88 8.30 8.05
N LEU A 240 3.05 8.07 7.03
CA LEU A 240 1.66 8.55 6.98
C LEU A 240 0.84 7.94 8.12
N TRP A 241 0.72 6.62 8.15
CA TRP A 241 -0.14 5.93 9.09
C TRP A 241 0.45 5.89 10.50
N GLY A 242 1.78 5.87 10.63
CA GLY A 242 2.44 6.00 11.92
C GLY A 242 2.12 7.33 12.61
N VAL A 243 2.23 8.45 11.90
CA VAL A 243 1.91 9.79 12.43
C VAL A 243 0.44 9.91 12.80
N VAL A 244 -0.47 9.46 11.92
CA VAL A 244 -1.92 9.51 12.18
C VAL A 244 -2.29 8.67 13.40
N ASN A 245 -1.77 7.45 13.52
CA ASN A 245 -2.05 6.60 14.68
C ASN A 245 -1.51 7.19 15.99
N VAL A 246 -0.31 7.77 15.98
CA VAL A 246 0.24 8.46 17.18
C VAL A 246 -0.67 9.62 17.59
N TYR A 247 -1.14 10.42 16.64
CA TYR A 247 -2.01 11.55 16.90
C TYR A 247 -3.32 11.13 17.58
N PHE A 248 -3.98 10.08 17.09
CA PHE A 248 -5.23 9.59 17.66
C PHE A 248 -5.05 8.64 18.87
N GLY A 249 -3.81 8.36 19.29
CA GLY A 249 -3.55 7.46 20.42
C GLY A 249 -3.76 5.97 20.09
N ASN A 250 -3.75 5.58 18.83
CA ASN A 250 -3.85 4.18 18.37
C ASN A 250 -2.49 3.48 18.54
N TRP A 251 -2.03 3.32 19.78
CA TRP A 251 -0.64 2.93 20.09
C TRP A 251 -0.22 1.58 19.54
N ILE A 252 -1.12 0.59 19.52
CA ILE A 252 -0.80 -0.74 18.96
C ILE A 252 -0.61 -0.63 17.45
N ALA A 253 -1.48 0.12 16.76
CA ALA A 253 -1.36 0.35 15.32
C ALA A 253 -0.10 1.17 14.97
N ALA A 254 0.25 2.18 15.78
CA ALA A 254 1.49 2.93 15.66
C ALA A 254 2.73 2.03 15.84
N LEU A 255 2.70 1.10 16.81
CA LEU A 255 3.78 0.14 17.02
C LEU A 255 3.91 -0.81 15.82
N LEU A 256 2.81 -1.26 15.24
CA LEU A 256 2.84 -2.10 14.02
C LEU A 256 3.47 -1.32 12.85
N ALA A 257 3.10 -0.07 12.63
CA ALA A 257 3.76 0.79 11.64
C ALA A 257 5.27 0.91 11.91
N ALA A 258 5.68 1.11 13.18
CA ALA A 258 7.08 1.16 13.57
C ALA A 258 7.82 -0.17 13.34
N LEU A 259 7.15 -1.32 13.49
CA LEU A 259 7.74 -2.64 13.17
C LEU A 259 8.04 -2.78 11.66
N PHE A 260 7.18 -2.29 10.78
CA PHE A 260 7.49 -2.20 9.35
C PHE A 260 8.67 -1.26 9.09
N GLY A 261 8.73 -0.13 9.77
CA GLY A 261 9.88 0.78 9.75
C GLY A 261 11.17 0.10 10.22
N TYR A 262 11.12 -0.71 11.26
CA TYR A 262 12.24 -1.52 11.71
C TYR A 262 12.66 -2.56 10.66
N GLY A 263 11.71 -3.21 10.00
CA GLY A 263 11.99 -4.11 8.87
C GLY A 263 12.72 -3.42 7.73
N LEU A 264 12.28 -2.22 7.35
CA LEU A 264 12.95 -1.38 6.35
C LEU A 264 14.37 -1.00 6.79
N TRP A 265 14.56 -0.63 8.05
CA TRP A 265 15.87 -0.30 8.60
C TRP A 265 16.82 -1.51 8.60
N ARG A 266 16.33 -2.67 9.01
CA ARG A 266 17.10 -3.93 9.01
C ARG A 266 17.51 -4.40 7.62
N THR A 267 16.83 -3.93 6.58
CA THR A 267 17.08 -4.27 5.17
C THR A 267 17.71 -3.12 4.39
N ASP A 268 18.25 -2.11 5.09
CA ASP A 268 18.96 -0.94 4.53
C ASP A 268 18.12 -0.16 3.51
N ARG A 269 16.81 0.06 3.81
CA ARG A 269 15.89 0.78 2.92
C ARG A 269 15.63 2.24 3.32
N PHE A 270 16.28 2.74 4.38
CA PHE A 270 16.30 4.16 4.74
C PHE A 270 17.58 4.88 4.26
N ASP A 271 18.15 4.44 3.14
CA ASP A 271 19.38 4.95 2.56
C ASP A 271 19.16 6.14 1.61
N PHE A 272 18.50 7.19 2.08
CA PHE A 272 18.26 8.37 1.28
C PHE A 272 19.57 9.14 0.96
N PRO A 273 19.69 9.69 -0.26
CA PRO A 273 20.85 10.50 -0.63
C PRO A 273 21.03 11.69 0.34
N GLY A 274 22.25 11.85 0.88
CA GLY A 274 22.57 12.98 1.78
C GLY A 274 22.83 12.62 3.25
N ARG A 275 22.91 11.32 3.58
CA ARG A 275 23.42 10.86 4.87
C ARG A 275 24.81 10.26 4.75
#